data_e376477c118039e38d4528d1f89be313
#
_entry.id   e376477c118039e38d4528d1f89be313
#
_cell.length_a   1.000
_cell.length_b   1.000
_cell.length_c   1.000
_cell.angle_alpha   90.00
_cell.angle_beta   90.00
_cell.angle_gamma   90.00
#
_symmetry.space_group_name_H-M   'P 1'
#
loop_
_entity.id
_entity.type
_entity.pdbx_description
1 polymer ?
#
loop_
_entity_poly.entity_id
_entity_poly.type
_entity_poly.pdbx_seq_one_letter_code
_entity_poly.pdbx_strand_id
1 'polypeptide(L)'
;LRGILLVFVVSFVIIEGCIISQMHAKADENLDYIIVLGAQVRADGPSKVLKHRLNTAIDYLEKNPETICIVSGGQGYNEPCTEAQAMADYMEAVGIEKDRLILEDESRTTEQNIKYSKKYMKDGASVGIITNDFHMFRAMQITKGEGLKSAKAIAAGSNSLYLPVSYTH
;
A
#
# COMPACT_ATOMS: atom_id res chain seq x y z
N LEU A 1 5.10 1.24 -40.20
CA LEU A 1 3.90 1.54 -39.41
C LEU A 1 3.32 0.29 -38.73
N ARG A 2 3.10 -0.84 -39.46
CA ARG A 2 2.56 -2.11 -38.89
C ARG A 2 3.45 -2.69 -37.82
N GLY A 3 4.79 -2.66 -37.95
CA GLY A 3 5.73 -3.17 -36.93
C GLY A 3 5.71 -2.36 -35.63
N ILE A 4 5.61 -1.03 -35.74
CA ILE A 4 5.53 -0.15 -34.55
C ILE A 4 4.21 -0.41 -33.78
N LEU A 5 3.10 -0.54 -34.51
CA LEU A 5 1.80 -0.85 -33.90
C LEU A 5 1.82 -2.20 -33.18
N LEU A 6 2.45 -3.23 -33.78
CA LEU A 6 2.58 -4.55 -33.17
C LEU A 6 3.39 -4.49 -31.85
N VAL A 7 4.52 -3.79 -31.84
CA VAL A 7 5.33 -3.59 -30.63
C VAL A 7 4.53 -2.89 -29.54
N PHE A 8 3.75 -1.86 -29.91
CA PHE A 8 2.92 -1.14 -28.96
C PHE A 8 1.83 -2.03 -28.34
N VAL A 9 1.13 -2.83 -29.16
CA VAL A 9 0.10 -3.77 -28.69
C VAL A 9 0.70 -4.84 -27.79
N VAL A 10 1.85 -5.43 -28.17
CA VAL A 10 2.51 -6.45 -27.37
C VAL A 10 2.98 -5.88 -26.02
N SER A 11 3.59 -4.69 -26.01
CA SER A 11 4.01 -4.05 -24.74
C SER A 11 2.81 -3.71 -23.85
N PHE A 12 1.71 -3.24 -24.43
CA PHE A 12 0.48 -2.97 -23.69
C PHE A 12 -0.07 -4.25 -23.03
N VAL A 13 -0.19 -5.35 -23.77
CA VAL A 13 -0.67 -6.64 -23.25
C VAL A 13 0.23 -7.18 -22.14
N ILE A 14 1.55 -7.03 -22.28
CA ILE A 14 2.50 -7.45 -21.23
C ILE A 14 2.30 -6.61 -19.96
N ILE A 15 2.19 -5.30 -20.08
CA ILE A 15 2.00 -4.39 -18.94
C ILE A 15 0.66 -4.71 -18.24
N GLU A 16 -0.43 -4.85 -19.00
CA GLU A 16 -1.73 -5.22 -18.44
C GLU A 16 -1.68 -6.57 -17.72
N GLY A 17 -1.03 -7.57 -18.31
CA GLY A 17 -0.82 -8.88 -17.69
C GLY A 17 -0.05 -8.77 -16.36
N CYS A 18 0.98 -7.95 -16.28
CA CYS A 18 1.72 -7.70 -15.05
C CYS A 18 0.87 -7.01 -13.98
N ILE A 19 0.04 -6.03 -14.37
CA ILE A 19 -0.88 -5.35 -13.45
C ILE A 19 -1.88 -6.35 -12.88
N ILE A 20 -2.57 -7.09 -13.75
CA ILE A 20 -3.59 -8.07 -13.36
C ILE A 20 -3.01 -9.15 -12.44
N SER A 21 -1.79 -9.62 -12.68
CA SER A 21 -1.15 -10.65 -11.85
C SER A 21 -0.94 -10.22 -10.41
N GLN A 22 -0.83 -8.91 -10.14
CA GLN A 22 -0.63 -8.37 -8.79
C GLN A 22 -1.91 -7.88 -8.11
N MET A 23 -3.02 -7.77 -8.84
CA MET A 23 -4.30 -7.30 -8.28
C MET A 23 -4.89 -8.25 -7.21
N HIS A 24 -4.50 -9.52 -7.20
CA HIS A 24 -4.97 -10.53 -6.25
C HIS A 24 -3.85 -11.10 -5.38
N ALA A 25 -2.75 -10.36 -5.27
CA ALA A 25 -1.60 -10.80 -4.51
C ALA A 25 -1.94 -10.89 -3.01
N LYS A 26 -1.63 -12.05 -2.44
CA LYS A 26 -1.68 -12.31 -0.99
C LYS A 26 -0.27 -12.62 -0.53
N ALA A 27 0.14 -12.02 0.58
CA ALA A 27 1.43 -12.32 1.16
C ALA A 27 1.42 -13.63 1.94
N ASP A 28 2.62 -14.16 2.16
CA ASP A 28 2.87 -15.25 3.09
C ASP A 28 2.46 -14.82 4.52
N GLU A 29 2.17 -15.77 5.39
CA GLU A 29 1.91 -15.52 6.79
C GLU A 29 3.19 -15.18 7.55
N ASN A 30 3.05 -14.51 8.69
CA ASN A 30 4.14 -14.21 9.65
C ASN A 30 5.27 -13.34 9.09
N LEU A 31 4.94 -12.31 8.31
CA LEU A 31 5.90 -11.26 7.97
C LEU A 31 6.26 -10.44 9.22
N ASP A 32 7.51 -10.00 9.33
CA ASP A 32 7.96 -9.15 10.44
C ASP A 32 7.24 -7.79 10.41
N TYR A 33 7.06 -7.23 9.22
CA TYR A 33 6.41 -5.93 9.02
C TYR A 33 5.40 -5.95 7.87
N ILE A 34 4.36 -5.13 8.02
CA ILE A 34 3.56 -4.66 6.89
C ILE A 34 3.62 -3.13 6.82
N ILE A 35 3.67 -2.58 5.62
CA ILE A 35 3.59 -1.14 5.37
C ILE A 35 2.26 -0.85 4.69
N VAL A 36 1.40 -0.07 5.35
CA VAL A 36 0.14 0.41 4.77
C VAL A 36 0.41 1.77 4.14
N LEU A 37 0.29 1.85 2.82
CA LEU A 37 0.45 3.11 2.12
C LEU A 37 -0.79 3.98 2.31
N GLY A 38 -0.57 5.23 2.67
CA GLY A 38 -1.61 6.21 2.87
C GLY A 38 -2.41 6.53 1.61
N ALA A 39 -3.58 7.09 1.82
CA ALA A 39 -4.45 7.68 0.81
C ALA A 39 -5.28 8.76 1.51
N GLN A 40 -6.04 9.53 0.74
CA GLN A 40 -6.77 10.70 1.22
C GLN A 40 -7.56 10.47 2.51
N VAL A 41 -7.40 11.40 3.46
CA VAL A 41 -8.20 11.54 4.67
C VAL A 41 -9.18 12.71 4.48
N ARG A 42 -10.44 12.50 4.83
CA ARG A 42 -11.51 13.49 4.75
C ARG A 42 -11.89 14.00 6.13
N ALA A 43 -12.74 15.02 6.21
CA ALA A 43 -13.23 15.55 7.47
C ALA A 43 -14.00 14.50 8.32
N ASP A 44 -14.59 13.51 7.67
CA ASP A 44 -15.33 12.39 8.28
C ASP A 44 -14.46 11.13 8.48
N GLY A 45 -13.15 11.23 8.30
CA GLY A 45 -12.16 10.16 8.50
C GLY A 45 -11.56 9.59 7.23
N PRO A 46 -10.96 8.40 7.28
CA PRO A 46 -10.32 7.76 6.13
C PRO A 46 -11.28 7.59 4.95
N SER A 47 -10.81 7.93 3.74
CA SER A 47 -11.59 7.71 2.51
C SER A 47 -11.95 6.23 2.32
N LYS A 48 -12.93 5.93 1.46
CA LYS A 48 -13.31 4.54 1.15
C LYS A 48 -12.11 3.71 0.65
N VAL A 49 -11.28 4.32 -0.18
CA VAL A 49 -10.04 3.71 -0.71
C VAL A 49 -9.08 3.36 0.41
N LEU A 50 -8.88 4.29 1.36
CA LEU A 50 -8.02 4.06 2.53
C LEU A 50 -8.61 3.00 3.46
N LYS A 51 -9.92 3.00 3.71
CA LYS A 51 -10.60 1.97 4.52
C LYS A 51 -10.41 0.56 3.97
N HIS A 52 -10.37 0.35 2.66
CA HIS A 52 -10.08 -0.96 2.08
C HIS A 52 -8.66 -1.43 2.44
N ARG A 53 -7.66 -0.53 2.41
CA ARG A 53 -6.29 -0.86 2.83
C ARG A 53 -6.23 -1.20 4.31
N LEU A 54 -6.89 -0.40 5.14
CA LEU A 54 -6.92 -0.61 6.60
C LEU A 54 -7.58 -1.92 6.97
N ASN A 55 -8.73 -2.26 6.38
CA ASN A 55 -9.40 -3.53 6.64
C ASN A 55 -8.52 -4.72 6.22
N THR A 56 -7.83 -4.63 5.07
CA THR A 56 -6.87 -5.67 4.65
C THR A 56 -5.71 -5.81 5.63
N ALA A 57 -5.21 -4.69 6.17
CA ALA A 57 -4.16 -4.71 7.19
C ALA A 57 -4.64 -5.30 8.51
N ILE A 58 -5.84 -4.95 8.95
CA ILE A 58 -6.47 -5.48 10.17
C ILE A 58 -6.64 -7.00 10.05
N ASP A 59 -7.24 -7.47 8.94
CA ASP A 59 -7.42 -8.91 8.68
C ASP A 59 -6.08 -9.68 8.67
N TYR A 60 -5.01 -9.03 8.21
CA TYR A 60 -3.67 -9.61 8.24
C TYR A 60 -3.10 -9.65 9.66
N LEU A 61 -3.18 -8.55 10.41
CA LEU A 61 -2.65 -8.45 11.78
C LEU A 61 -3.37 -9.35 12.78
N GLU A 62 -4.68 -9.57 12.62
CA GLU A 62 -5.44 -10.51 13.44
C GLU A 62 -4.95 -11.96 13.29
N LYS A 63 -4.52 -12.34 12.08
CA LYS A 63 -3.98 -13.67 11.78
C LYS A 63 -2.49 -13.80 12.14
N ASN A 64 -1.78 -12.68 12.26
CA ASN A 64 -0.33 -12.62 12.44
C ASN A 64 0.00 -11.70 13.63
N PRO A 65 -0.14 -12.19 14.88
CA PRO A 65 -0.05 -11.36 16.09
C PRO A 65 1.33 -10.72 16.33
N GLU A 66 2.40 -11.31 15.80
CA GLU A 66 3.77 -10.81 15.95
C GLU A 66 4.16 -9.75 14.91
N THR A 67 3.33 -9.58 13.87
CA THR A 67 3.62 -8.62 12.79
C THR A 67 3.42 -7.18 13.27
N ILE A 68 4.39 -6.32 12.97
CA ILE A 68 4.33 -4.87 13.22
C ILE A 68 3.80 -4.17 11.97
N CYS A 69 2.91 -3.22 12.16
CA CYS A 69 2.32 -2.43 11.09
C CYS A 69 2.92 -1.02 11.06
N ILE A 70 3.49 -0.64 9.95
CA ILE A 70 3.92 0.74 9.69
C ILE A 70 2.83 1.40 8.86
N VAL A 71 2.15 2.39 9.41
CA VAL A 71 1.18 3.23 8.70
C VAL A 71 1.92 4.46 8.17
N SER A 72 1.96 4.62 6.86
CA SER A 72 2.82 5.62 6.22
C SER A 72 2.03 6.57 5.35
N GLY A 73 2.10 7.87 5.69
CA GLY A 73 1.47 8.95 4.95
C GLY A 73 1.45 10.25 5.73
N GLY A 74 2.01 11.30 5.16
CA GLY A 74 2.00 12.66 5.70
C GLY A 74 0.64 13.33 5.57
N GLN A 75 0.61 14.63 5.82
CA GLN A 75 -0.62 15.42 5.72
C GLN A 75 -0.77 16.05 4.34
N GLY A 76 -1.86 15.75 3.65
CA GLY A 76 -2.25 16.41 2.42
C GLY A 76 -2.75 17.85 2.66
N TYR A 77 -2.79 18.66 1.60
CA TYR A 77 -3.09 20.10 1.69
C TYR A 77 -4.43 20.44 2.37
N ASN A 78 -5.45 19.59 2.17
CA ASN A 78 -6.80 19.81 2.72
C ASN A 78 -7.20 18.72 3.72
N GLU A 79 -6.25 18.07 4.37
CA GLU A 79 -6.52 17.01 5.31
C GLU A 79 -6.48 17.52 6.76
N PRO A 80 -7.37 17.02 7.65
CA PRO A 80 -7.45 17.47 9.03
C PRO A 80 -6.27 17.01 9.90
N CYS A 81 -5.60 15.91 9.51
CA CYS A 81 -4.43 15.34 10.18
C CYS A 81 -3.58 14.59 9.17
N THR A 82 -2.46 14.02 9.60
CA THR A 82 -1.64 13.15 8.75
C THR A 82 -2.39 11.87 8.42
N GLU A 83 -2.14 11.30 7.24
CA GLU A 83 -2.74 10.02 6.86
C GLU A 83 -2.33 8.92 7.84
N ALA A 84 -1.07 8.92 8.30
CA ALA A 84 -0.58 7.96 9.30
C ALA A 84 -1.37 8.04 10.61
N GLN A 85 -1.65 9.24 11.12
CA GLN A 85 -2.44 9.41 12.34
C GLN A 85 -3.87 8.89 12.16
N ALA A 86 -4.53 9.27 11.07
CA ALA A 86 -5.89 8.79 10.80
C ALA A 86 -5.96 7.26 10.64
N MET A 87 -4.92 6.64 10.06
CA MET A 87 -4.82 5.19 9.93
C MET A 87 -4.65 4.52 11.29
N ALA A 88 -3.75 5.04 12.13
CA ALA A 88 -3.52 4.51 13.48
C ALA A 88 -4.79 4.61 14.33
N ASP A 89 -5.43 5.79 14.37
CA ASP A 89 -6.67 5.99 15.12
C ASP A 89 -7.77 5.01 14.70
N TYR A 90 -7.90 4.76 13.39
CA TYR A 90 -8.87 3.80 12.86
C TYR A 90 -8.57 2.37 13.31
N MET A 91 -7.30 1.96 13.28
CA MET A 91 -6.88 0.61 13.65
C MET A 91 -6.95 0.39 15.17
N GLU A 92 -6.58 1.38 15.97
CA GLU A 92 -6.74 1.35 17.44
C GLU A 92 -8.22 1.24 17.84
N ALA A 93 -9.11 1.97 17.16
CA ALA A 93 -10.55 1.93 17.43
C ALA A 93 -11.20 0.56 17.19
N VAL A 94 -10.59 -0.30 16.35
CA VAL A 94 -11.05 -1.68 16.12
C VAL A 94 -10.27 -2.72 16.92
N GLY A 95 -9.35 -2.29 17.81
CA GLY A 95 -8.68 -3.16 18.78
C GLY A 95 -7.26 -3.58 18.42
N ILE A 96 -6.63 -3.01 17.39
CA ILE A 96 -5.20 -3.23 17.16
C ILE A 96 -4.40 -2.49 18.23
N GLU A 97 -3.49 -3.20 18.87
CA GLU A 97 -2.66 -2.68 19.96
C GLU A 97 -1.70 -1.60 19.44
N LYS A 98 -1.59 -0.50 20.18
CA LYS A 98 -0.79 0.68 19.80
C LYS A 98 0.69 0.38 19.62
N ASP A 99 1.25 -0.54 20.40
CA ASP A 99 2.65 -0.96 20.33
C ASP A 99 2.98 -1.78 19.07
N ARG A 100 1.94 -2.24 18.36
CA ARG A 100 2.05 -2.87 17.04
C ARG A 100 1.96 -1.87 15.87
N LEU A 101 1.75 -0.58 16.15
CA LEU A 101 1.60 0.47 15.15
C LEU A 101 2.79 1.42 15.19
N ILE A 102 3.43 1.62 14.05
CA ILE A 102 4.47 2.63 13.87
C ILE A 102 3.94 3.68 12.88
N LEU A 103 3.98 4.94 13.27
CA LEU A 103 3.53 6.05 12.43
C LEU A 103 4.72 6.63 11.66
N GLU A 104 4.60 6.66 10.35
CA GLU A 104 5.47 7.40 9.45
C GLU A 104 4.61 8.53 8.83
N ASP A 105 4.76 9.75 9.27
CA ASP A 105 3.88 10.88 8.97
C ASP A 105 4.56 12.03 8.20
N GLU A 106 5.78 11.81 7.72
CA GLU A 106 6.55 12.83 6.97
C GLU A 106 6.43 12.69 5.45
N SER A 107 6.06 11.50 4.97
CA SER A 107 6.04 11.18 3.54
C SER A 107 4.92 11.89 2.77
N ARG A 108 5.21 12.23 1.51
CA ARG A 108 4.27 12.90 0.58
C ARG A 108 4.16 12.18 -0.76
N THR A 109 4.94 11.13 -0.97
CA THR A 109 4.95 10.33 -2.20
C THR A 109 5.09 8.86 -1.85
N THR A 110 4.68 7.98 -2.75
CA THR A 110 4.84 6.53 -2.57
C THR A 110 6.31 6.13 -2.36
N GLU A 111 7.25 6.81 -3.03
CA GLU A 111 8.68 6.59 -2.82
C GLU A 111 9.11 6.95 -1.40
N GLN A 112 8.67 8.10 -0.91
CA GLN A 112 8.95 8.55 0.46
C GLN A 112 8.30 7.62 1.49
N ASN A 113 7.06 7.15 1.25
CA ASN A 113 6.40 6.17 2.12
C ASN A 113 7.31 4.96 2.34
N ILE A 114 7.82 4.36 1.27
CA ILE A 114 8.69 3.19 1.37
C ILE A 114 10.03 3.55 2.01
N LYS A 115 10.69 4.60 1.51
CA LYS A 115 12.01 5.04 1.97
C LYS A 115 12.04 5.40 3.46
N TYR A 116 11.00 6.08 3.95
CA TYR A 116 10.96 6.51 5.36
C TYR A 116 10.51 5.36 6.26
N SER A 117 9.58 4.52 5.82
CA SER A 117 9.20 3.29 6.55
C SER A 117 10.38 2.35 6.80
N LYS A 118 11.32 2.24 5.86
CA LYS A 118 12.52 1.41 6.04
C LYS A 118 13.33 1.77 7.29
N LYS A 119 13.32 3.03 7.72
CA LYS A 119 14.07 3.47 8.91
C LYS A 119 13.60 2.81 10.21
N TYR A 120 12.37 2.32 10.22
CA TYR A 120 11.74 1.67 11.37
C TYR A 120 11.87 0.14 11.35
N MET A 121 12.39 -0.41 10.25
CA MET A 121 12.51 -1.86 10.07
C MET A 121 13.91 -2.35 10.50
N LYS A 122 13.96 -3.58 10.98
CA LYS A 122 15.24 -4.28 11.20
C LYS A 122 15.85 -4.70 9.86
N ASP A 123 17.16 -4.71 9.77
CA ASP A 123 17.87 -5.17 8.59
C ASP A 123 17.51 -6.63 8.27
N GLY A 124 17.20 -6.89 7.01
CA GLY A 124 16.84 -8.23 6.54
C GLY A 124 15.43 -8.71 6.91
N ALA A 125 14.62 -7.87 7.57
CA ALA A 125 13.25 -8.22 7.93
C ALA A 125 12.37 -8.47 6.70
N SER A 126 11.44 -9.41 6.84
CA SER A 126 10.39 -9.66 5.85
C SER A 126 9.32 -8.57 5.91
N VAL A 127 8.84 -8.12 4.75
CA VAL A 127 7.88 -7.01 4.67
C VAL A 127 6.82 -7.23 3.61
N GLY A 128 5.58 -6.87 3.95
CA GLY A 128 4.44 -6.79 3.04
C GLY A 128 4.05 -5.34 2.76
N ILE A 129 3.69 -5.04 1.51
CA ILE A 129 3.20 -3.73 1.11
C ILE A 129 1.70 -3.83 0.87
N ILE A 130 0.92 -3.02 1.60
CA ILE A 130 -0.53 -2.94 1.47
C ILE A 130 -0.92 -1.67 0.74
N THR A 131 -1.54 -1.83 -0.41
CA THR A 131 -2.18 -0.77 -1.17
C THR A 131 -3.31 -1.36 -2.02
N ASN A 132 -4.09 -0.51 -2.68
CA ASN A 132 -5.16 -1.01 -3.54
C ASN A 132 -4.61 -1.75 -4.76
N ASP A 133 -5.38 -2.70 -5.26
CA ASP A 133 -5.08 -3.55 -6.41
C ASP A 133 -4.57 -2.76 -7.63
N PHE A 134 -5.26 -1.69 -8.02
CA PHE A 134 -4.87 -0.82 -9.14
C PHE A 134 -3.55 -0.07 -8.92
N HIS A 135 -3.10 0.08 -7.67
CA HIS A 135 -1.85 0.77 -7.31
C HIS A 135 -0.69 -0.20 -7.06
N MET A 136 -0.99 -1.49 -6.87
CA MET A 136 -0.04 -2.48 -6.38
C MET A 136 1.18 -2.64 -7.30
N PHE A 137 0.97 -2.74 -8.60
CA PHE A 137 2.08 -2.90 -9.54
C PHE A 137 3.09 -1.75 -9.41
N ARG A 138 2.62 -0.49 -9.42
CA ARG A 138 3.47 0.70 -9.27
C ARG A 138 4.17 0.73 -7.92
N ALA A 139 3.45 0.47 -6.84
CA ALA A 139 4.01 0.45 -5.50
C ALA A 139 5.14 -0.58 -5.37
N MET A 140 4.98 -1.78 -5.93
CA MET A 140 6.00 -2.83 -5.90
C MET A 140 7.22 -2.50 -6.75
N GLN A 141 7.07 -1.80 -7.89
CA GLN A 141 8.22 -1.31 -8.66
C GLN A 141 9.06 -0.30 -7.86
N ILE A 142 8.38 0.66 -7.20
CA ILE A 142 9.04 1.64 -6.32
C ILE A 142 9.72 0.91 -5.15
N THR A 143 9.02 -0.02 -4.51
CA THR A 143 9.55 -0.80 -3.37
C THR A 143 10.84 -1.54 -3.73
N LYS A 144 10.88 -2.16 -4.91
CA LYS A 144 12.10 -2.82 -5.44
C LYS A 144 13.22 -1.81 -5.73
N GLY A 145 12.87 -0.64 -6.27
CA GLY A 145 13.79 0.47 -6.51
C GLY A 145 14.45 0.98 -5.22
N GLU A 146 13.68 1.04 -4.12
CA GLU A 146 14.15 1.41 -2.78
C GLU A 146 14.94 0.28 -2.07
N GLY A 147 15.20 -0.83 -2.76
CA GLY A 147 16.04 -1.91 -2.27
C GLY A 147 15.33 -3.02 -1.49
N LEU A 148 14.01 -2.95 -1.32
CA LEU A 148 13.20 -4.02 -0.71
C LEU A 148 12.77 -5.05 -1.77
N LYS A 149 13.76 -5.76 -2.35
CA LYS A 149 13.54 -6.67 -3.48
C LYS A 149 12.69 -7.90 -3.13
N SER A 150 12.72 -8.33 -1.86
CA SER A 150 11.96 -9.48 -1.35
C SER A 150 10.59 -9.11 -0.79
N ALA A 151 10.21 -7.83 -0.83
CA ALA A 151 8.91 -7.39 -0.34
C ALA A 151 7.76 -8.12 -1.04
N LYS A 152 6.71 -8.41 -0.26
CA LYS A 152 5.50 -9.11 -0.71
C LYS A 152 4.39 -8.12 -0.97
N ALA A 153 3.57 -8.38 -1.97
CA ALA A 153 2.38 -7.59 -2.26
C ALA A 153 1.17 -8.14 -1.48
N ILE A 154 0.39 -7.25 -0.87
CA ILE A 154 -0.88 -7.57 -0.21
C ILE A 154 -1.92 -6.60 -0.77
N ALA A 155 -2.66 -7.04 -1.78
CA ALA A 155 -3.60 -6.19 -2.49
C ALA A 155 -4.89 -6.00 -1.69
N ALA A 156 -5.21 -4.75 -1.40
CA ALA A 156 -6.54 -4.37 -0.91
C ALA A 156 -7.49 -4.22 -2.10
N GLY A 157 -8.55 -5.03 -2.12
CA GLY A 157 -9.55 -4.97 -3.20
C GLY A 157 -10.17 -3.58 -3.31
N SER A 158 -10.41 -3.14 -4.52
CA SER A 158 -11.16 -1.91 -4.81
C SER A 158 -12.50 -2.26 -5.46
N ASN A 159 -13.50 -1.42 -5.25
CA ASN A 159 -14.73 -1.54 -6.02
C ASN A 159 -14.43 -1.29 -7.50
N SER A 160 -14.94 -2.15 -8.39
CA SER A 160 -14.75 -2.05 -9.85
C SER A 160 -15.04 -0.67 -10.46
N LEU A 161 -15.80 0.17 -9.74
CA LEU A 161 -16.13 1.54 -10.14
C LEU A 161 -14.91 2.48 -10.18
N TYR A 162 -13.82 2.16 -9.47
CA TYR A 162 -12.62 3.02 -9.41
C TYR A 162 -11.53 2.63 -10.43
N LEU A 163 -11.64 1.50 -11.09
CA LEU A 163 -10.66 1.00 -12.04
C LEU A 163 -10.42 1.94 -13.23
N PRO A 164 -11.45 2.53 -13.86
CA PRO A 164 -11.24 3.41 -15.01
C PRO A 164 -10.53 4.74 -14.69
N VAL A 165 -10.66 5.21 -13.43
CA VAL A 165 -10.14 6.53 -13.01
C VAL A 165 -8.65 6.49 -12.67
N SER A 166 -8.13 5.33 -12.28
CA SER A 166 -6.73 5.19 -11.85
C SER A 166 -5.72 5.21 -13.00
N TYR A 167 -6.17 5.01 -14.23
CA TYR A 167 -5.29 5.05 -15.41
C TYR A 167 -5.08 6.45 -16.00
N THR A 168 -5.75 7.49 -15.46
CA THR A 168 -5.74 8.86 -16.00
C THR A 168 -4.92 9.87 -15.19
N HIS A 169 -4.20 9.43 -14.17
CA HIS A 169 -3.35 10.30 -13.33
C HIS A 169 -1.90 9.84 -13.29
#